data_549ef6b888bf66ec8b8dea2fa87f9b20
#
_entry.id   549ef6b888bf66ec8b8dea2fa87f9b20
#
_cell.length_a   1.000
_cell.length_b   1.000
_cell.length_c   1.000
_cell.angle_alpha   90.00
_cell.angle_beta   90.00
_cell.angle_gamma   90.00
#
_symmetry.space_group_name_H-M   'P 1'
#
loop_
_entity.id
_entity.type
_entity.pdbx_description
1 polymer ?
#
loop_
_entity_poly.entity_id
_entity_poly.type
_entity_poly.pdbx_seq_one_letter_code
_entity_poly.pdbx_strand_id
1 'polypeptide(L)'
;MRPIAKVPFPPSSWRKWAGSIGGMDSLTQRMPFVTAFYRALGTGMVISVDSPIDDKVRSAMESLIEDYEHVLSRFRNDSLIAAIGKAEHGGSFDFPDWCAPLFDLYDALFSATSGAIDPCVGEDLIRLGYDASLSFTVTQDAPEHLGALRGRAVWGRDVTRHGTTLVTHEPMQLDFGACGKGYLVDLLGRMLQSSQFVIDAGGDLLIHAEQPISVALEDPEDQSHAIGIAHIANGALCASAPSRRHWNVAVNERTQIAIHHLLNAIDGLPAQQTEASWAYIPANATLNLARDYPTAVADGLATALFVSDVAQLQRTFDFTYATLDESRQIAVSRNFPAELFLRSA
;
A
#
# COMPACT_ATOMS: atom_id res chain seq x y z
N MET A 1 -5.53 -21.92 -13.46
CA MET A 1 -4.89 -21.62 -12.19
C MET A 1 -4.28 -22.89 -11.61
N ARG A 2 -3.12 -22.84 -10.94
CA ARG A 2 -2.45 -24.02 -10.37
C ARG A 2 -2.34 -23.87 -8.85
N PRO A 3 -2.54 -24.93 -8.05
CA PRO A 3 -2.42 -24.85 -6.59
C PRO A 3 -0.95 -24.62 -6.17
N ILE A 4 -0.77 -23.90 -5.05
CA ILE A 4 0.55 -23.47 -4.56
C ILE A 4 1.03 -24.36 -3.42
N ALA A 5 2.36 -24.63 -3.39
CA ALA A 5 3.04 -25.25 -2.26
C ALA A 5 3.55 -24.18 -1.28
N LYS A 6 3.51 -24.50 0.02
CA LYS A 6 4.12 -23.68 1.09
C LYS A 6 5.56 -24.15 1.31
N VAL A 7 6.49 -23.20 1.35
CA VAL A 7 7.89 -23.47 1.70
C VAL A 7 8.23 -22.66 2.94
N PRO A 8 8.73 -23.28 4.05
CA PRO A 8 8.99 -22.59 5.29
C PRO A 8 10.09 -21.54 5.14
N PHE A 9 9.89 -20.38 5.78
CA PHE A 9 10.94 -19.41 6.03
C PHE A 9 11.92 -19.95 7.08
N PRO A 10 13.23 -19.72 6.95
CA PRO A 10 14.13 -19.94 8.06
C PRO A 10 13.73 -18.98 9.22
N PRO A 11 13.73 -19.47 10.47
CA PRO A 11 13.26 -18.71 11.61
C PRO A 11 14.10 -17.47 11.85
N SER A 12 13.41 -16.37 12.12
CA SER A 12 13.87 -15.05 12.56
C SER A 12 14.61 -14.15 11.58
N SER A 13 14.00 -12.99 11.35
CA SER A 13 14.51 -11.75 10.77
C SER A 13 14.96 -11.79 9.31
N TRP A 14 14.42 -10.89 8.53
CA TRP A 14 14.79 -10.58 7.13
C TRP A 14 16.32 -10.51 6.88
N ARG A 15 17.16 -10.24 7.91
CA ARG A 15 18.62 -10.27 7.85
C ARG A 15 19.21 -11.66 7.58
N LYS A 16 18.52 -12.75 7.93
CA LYS A 16 19.01 -14.13 7.70
C LYS A 16 18.63 -14.66 6.32
N TRP A 17 17.68 -14.03 5.67
CA TRP A 17 17.11 -14.50 4.40
C TRP A 17 18.06 -14.38 3.22
N ALA A 18 18.79 -13.29 3.17
CA ALA A 18 19.78 -13.03 2.13
C ALA A 18 20.97 -14.03 2.14
N GLY A 19 21.12 -14.85 3.15
CA GLY A 19 22.23 -15.80 3.30
C GLY A 19 21.90 -17.28 3.05
N SER A 20 20.64 -17.66 2.79
CA SER A 20 20.22 -19.08 2.80
C SER A 20 20.00 -19.70 1.42
N ILE A 21 20.05 -18.93 0.33
CA ILE A 21 20.00 -19.46 -1.03
C ILE A 21 21.41 -19.35 -1.63
N GLY A 22 22.06 -20.47 -1.83
CA GLY A 22 23.48 -20.56 -2.14
C GLY A 22 23.94 -19.69 -3.33
N GLY A 23 25.03 -18.95 -3.12
CA GLY A 23 25.83 -18.33 -4.17
C GLY A 23 25.54 -16.85 -4.45
N MET A 24 24.61 -16.19 -3.76
CA MET A 24 24.40 -14.74 -3.88
C MET A 24 25.02 -13.99 -2.71
N ASP A 25 25.75 -12.92 -2.99
CA ASP A 25 26.14 -11.94 -1.97
C ASP A 25 24.88 -11.46 -1.26
N SER A 26 24.86 -11.55 0.06
CA SER A 26 23.70 -11.16 0.85
C SER A 26 23.42 -9.66 0.65
N LEU A 27 22.15 -9.22 0.75
CA LEU A 27 21.78 -7.80 0.72
C LEU A 27 22.69 -6.98 1.65
N THR A 28 23.04 -7.53 2.81
CA THR A 28 23.93 -6.90 3.80
C THR A 28 25.36 -6.72 3.30
N GLN A 29 25.86 -7.55 2.36
CA GLN A 29 27.19 -7.36 1.76
C GLN A 29 27.17 -6.26 0.70
N ARG A 30 26.09 -6.18 -0.07
CA ARG A 30 25.96 -5.20 -1.16
C ARG A 30 25.52 -3.82 -0.64
N MET A 31 24.67 -3.80 0.40
CA MET A 31 24.09 -2.62 1.00
C MET A 31 24.25 -2.68 2.53
N PRO A 32 25.50 -2.47 3.03
CA PRO A 32 25.84 -2.70 4.44
C PRO A 32 25.30 -1.61 5.37
N PHE A 33 24.94 -0.43 4.85
CA PHE A 33 24.47 0.68 5.67
C PHE A 33 22.95 0.66 5.74
N VAL A 34 22.44 0.59 6.97
CA VAL A 34 20.99 0.46 7.24
C VAL A 34 20.53 1.60 8.12
N THR A 35 19.48 2.28 7.67
CA THR A 35 18.76 3.31 8.43
C THR A 35 17.31 2.84 8.63
N ALA A 36 16.78 2.99 9.86
CA ALA A 36 15.40 2.59 10.17
C ALA A 36 14.63 3.76 10.80
N PHE A 37 13.38 3.93 10.35
CA PHE A 37 12.39 4.87 10.87
C PHE A 37 11.24 4.08 11.49
N TYR A 38 11.33 3.79 12.79
CA TYR A 38 10.47 2.80 13.47
C TYR A 38 9.00 3.19 13.58
N ARG A 39 8.66 4.46 13.38
CA ARG A 39 7.29 4.97 13.54
C ARG A 39 6.68 5.54 12.25
N ALA A 40 7.40 5.45 11.14
CA ALA A 40 6.90 5.97 9.87
C ALA A 40 5.62 5.23 9.46
N LEU A 41 4.54 5.97 9.21
CA LEU A 41 3.24 5.47 8.73
C LEU A 41 2.66 4.30 9.55
N GLY A 42 3.01 4.21 10.84
CA GLY A 42 2.53 3.17 11.75
C GLY A 42 3.03 1.74 11.46
N THR A 43 3.96 1.56 10.53
CA THR A 43 4.54 0.23 10.19
C THR A 43 6.05 0.15 10.40
N GLY A 44 6.74 1.29 10.40
CA GLY A 44 8.18 1.39 10.30
C GLY A 44 8.68 1.25 8.85
N MET A 45 9.87 1.80 8.63
CA MET A 45 10.54 1.79 7.32
C MET A 45 12.02 1.49 7.50
N VAL A 46 12.59 0.71 6.58
CA VAL A 46 14.01 0.36 6.56
C VAL A 46 14.60 0.74 5.22
N ILE A 47 15.73 1.44 5.24
CA ILE A 47 16.51 1.82 4.06
C ILE A 47 17.87 1.15 4.15
N SER A 48 18.21 0.34 3.16
CA SER A 48 19.52 -0.28 2.99
C SER A 48 20.22 0.34 1.79
N VAL A 49 21.47 0.77 1.94
CA VAL A 49 22.24 1.49 0.93
C VAL A 49 23.67 0.99 0.83
N ASP A 50 24.30 1.19 -0.34
CA ASP A 50 25.72 0.84 -0.57
C ASP A 50 26.72 1.85 0.04
N SER A 51 26.28 3.08 0.31
CA SER A 51 27.06 4.15 0.91
C SER A 51 26.29 4.83 2.06
N PRO A 52 26.97 5.31 3.12
CA PRO A 52 26.28 5.88 4.29
C PRO A 52 25.41 7.08 3.91
N ILE A 53 24.21 7.15 4.49
CA ILE A 53 23.35 8.33 4.40
C ILE A 53 23.94 9.43 5.30
N ASP A 54 24.17 10.59 4.72
CA ASP A 54 24.63 11.78 5.46
C ASP A 54 23.59 12.20 6.51
N ASP A 55 24.06 12.70 7.67
CA ASP A 55 23.18 13.12 8.78
C ASP A 55 22.18 14.23 8.36
N LYS A 56 22.55 15.11 7.43
CA LYS A 56 21.65 16.14 6.91
C LYS A 56 20.53 15.51 6.06
N VAL A 57 20.87 14.55 5.22
CA VAL A 57 19.88 13.81 4.42
C VAL A 57 18.97 13.03 5.35
N ARG A 58 19.52 12.34 6.35
CA ARG A 58 18.72 11.64 7.35
C ARG A 58 17.76 12.57 8.10
N SER A 59 18.23 13.72 8.59
CA SER A 59 17.37 14.70 9.27
C SER A 59 16.29 15.26 8.34
N ALA A 60 16.61 15.47 7.06
CA ALA A 60 15.63 15.90 6.07
C ALA A 60 14.57 14.83 5.78
N MET A 61 14.95 13.54 5.77
CA MET A 61 14.00 12.42 5.68
C MET A 61 13.07 12.36 6.90
N GLU A 62 13.61 12.52 8.11
CA GLU A 62 12.82 12.57 9.35
C GLU A 62 11.80 13.71 9.31
N SER A 63 12.22 14.90 8.86
CA SER A 63 11.32 16.05 8.68
C SER A 63 10.23 15.78 7.63
N LEU A 64 10.60 15.19 6.50
CA LEU A 64 9.62 14.85 5.45
C LEU A 64 8.57 13.84 5.95
N ILE A 65 8.98 12.82 6.72
CA ILE A 65 8.06 11.84 7.31
C ILE A 65 7.08 12.53 8.26
N GLU A 66 7.57 13.42 9.13
CA GLU A 66 6.72 14.17 10.06
C GLU A 66 5.75 15.11 9.33
N ASP A 67 6.24 15.86 8.33
CA ASP A 67 5.39 16.73 7.49
C ASP A 67 4.33 15.91 6.73
N TYR A 68 4.71 14.74 6.20
CA TYR A 68 3.81 13.83 5.51
C TYR A 68 2.66 13.37 6.43
N GLU A 69 2.98 12.96 7.64
CA GLU A 69 1.97 12.53 8.61
C GLU A 69 1.10 13.71 9.10
N HIS A 70 1.66 14.91 9.27
CA HIS A 70 0.90 16.11 9.59
C HIS A 70 -0.10 16.49 8.48
N VAL A 71 0.21 16.18 7.24
CA VAL A 71 -0.68 16.49 6.12
C VAL A 71 -1.71 15.38 5.90
N LEU A 72 -1.29 14.11 5.84
CA LEU A 72 -2.07 13.01 5.28
C LEU A 72 -2.50 11.92 6.28
N SER A 73 -2.10 11.98 7.56
CA SER A 73 -2.48 10.94 8.52
C SER A 73 -3.87 11.18 9.11
N ARG A 74 -4.81 10.29 8.85
CA ARG A 74 -6.13 10.32 9.51
C ARG A 74 -6.10 9.86 10.97
N PHE A 75 -4.97 9.29 11.41
CA PHE A 75 -4.77 8.87 12.80
C PHE A 75 -4.27 10.02 13.71
N ARG A 76 -3.90 11.16 13.13
CA ARG A 76 -3.48 12.36 13.83
C ARG A 76 -4.64 13.35 13.93
N ASN A 77 -4.90 13.85 15.11
CA ASN A 77 -5.94 14.86 15.34
C ASN A 77 -5.58 16.27 14.84
N ASP A 78 -4.30 16.51 14.59
CA ASP A 78 -3.70 17.78 14.16
C ASP A 78 -3.30 17.77 12.68
N SER A 79 -3.66 16.74 11.91
CA SER A 79 -3.37 16.67 10.49
C SER A 79 -4.34 17.52 9.65
N LEU A 80 -3.90 17.87 8.42
CA LEU A 80 -4.73 18.65 7.50
C LEU A 80 -6.00 17.88 7.10
N ILE A 81 -5.90 16.56 6.85
CA ILE A 81 -7.10 15.76 6.55
C ILE A 81 -8.03 15.62 7.76
N ALA A 82 -7.52 15.62 8.99
CA ALA A 82 -8.35 15.65 10.18
C ALA A 82 -9.10 16.99 10.32
N ALA A 83 -8.54 18.10 9.82
CA ALA A 83 -9.21 19.39 9.76
C ALA A 83 -10.41 19.34 8.78
N ILE A 84 -10.27 18.67 7.63
CA ILE A 84 -11.39 18.44 6.69
C ILE A 84 -12.52 17.67 7.38
N GLY A 85 -12.18 16.61 8.13
CA GLY A 85 -13.17 15.81 8.86
C GLY A 85 -13.92 16.56 9.97
N LYS A 86 -13.40 17.70 10.42
CA LYS A 86 -13.99 18.55 11.47
C LYS A 86 -14.73 19.79 10.93
N ALA A 87 -14.65 20.04 9.64
CA ALA A 87 -15.22 21.24 9.01
C ALA A 87 -16.71 21.06 8.76
N GLU A 88 -17.56 21.45 9.72
CA GLU A 88 -19.02 21.26 9.69
C GLU A 88 -19.70 21.74 8.40
N HIS A 89 -19.15 22.77 7.77
CA HIS A 89 -19.69 23.37 6.53
C HIS A 89 -18.73 23.17 5.34
N GLY A 90 -17.81 22.21 5.43
CA GLY A 90 -16.73 22.07 4.46
C GLY A 90 -15.75 23.25 4.50
N GLY A 91 -15.04 23.46 3.40
CA GLY A 91 -14.05 24.53 3.29
C GLY A 91 -13.11 24.34 2.10
N SER A 92 -12.13 25.22 2.03
CA SER A 92 -11.02 25.16 1.07
C SER A 92 -9.74 24.85 1.84
N PHE A 93 -9.02 23.79 1.44
CA PHE A 93 -7.85 23.27 2.14
C PHE A 93 -6.68 23.19 1.18
N ASP A 94 -5.63 23.99 1.45
CA ASP A 94 -4.44 24.04 0.62
C ASP A 94 -3.42 23.01 1.12
N PHE A 95 -3.10 22.05 0.25
CA PHE A 95 -2.08 21.05 0.49
C PHE A 95 -0.74 21.48 -0.09
N PRO A 96 0.39 21.00 0.45
CA PRO A 96 1.71 21.22 -0.15
C PRO A 96 1.78 20.72 -1.60
N ASP A 97 2.60 21.38 -2.41
CA ASP A 97 2.77 21.05 -3.84
C ASP A 97 3.14 19.59 -4.08
N TRP A 98 3.87 18.97 -3.15
CA TRP A 98 4.22 17.56 -3.25
C TRP A 98 3.02 16.61 -3.15
N CYS A 99 1.82 17.07 -2.77
CA CYS A 99 0.61 16.25 -2.80
C CYS A 99 0.01 16.08 -4.22
N ALA A 100 0.37 16.95 -5.18
CA ALA A 100 -0.24 16.92 -6.51
C ALA A 100 -0.15 15.55 -7.20
N PRO A 101 1.03 14.89 -7.27
CA PRO A 101 1.12 13.58 -7.92
C PRO A 101 0.33 12.48 -7.19
N LEU A 102 0.20 12.57 -5.86
CA LEU A 102 -0.62 11.64 -5.08
C LEU A 102 -2.10 11.79 -5.46
N PHE A 103 -2.60 13.03 -5.56
CA PHE A 103 -3.97 13.28 -5.97
C PHE A 103 -4.23 12.87 -7.43
N ASP A 104 -3.26 13.11 -8.34
CA ASP A 104 -3.34 12.64 -9.73
C ASP A 104 -3.44 11.11 -9.80
N LEU A 105 -2.71 10.42 -8.92
CA LEU A 105 -2.79 8.95 -8.84
C LEU A 105 -4.16 8.49 -8.33
N TYR A 106 -4.72 9.17 -7.32
CA TYR A 106 -6.08 8.85 -6.84
C TYR A 106 -7.14 9.13 -7.90
N ASP A 107 -7.04 10.21 -8.66
CA ASP A 107 -7.94 10.47 -9.79
C ASP A 107 -7.88 9.35 -10.83
N ALA A 108 -6.67 8.88 -11.15
CA ALA A 108 -6.45 7.78 -12.08
C ALA A 108 -6.99 6.44 -11.54
N LEU A 109 -6.71 6.11 -10.27
CA LEU A 109 -7.21 4.89 -9.61
C LEU A 109 -8.73 4.91 -9.47
N PHE A 110 -9.31 6.02 -9.03
CA PHE A 110 -10.76 6.20 -8.93
C PHE A 110 -11.43 5.93 -10.28
N SER A 111 -10.93 6.53 -11.35
CA SER A 111 -11.44 6.32 -12.70
C SER A 111 -11.25 4.88 -13.18
N ALA A 112 -10.04 4.31 -13.02
CA ALA A 112 -9.72 2.97 -13.47
C ALA A 112 -10.49 1.88 -12.72
N THR A 113 -10.91 2.12 -11.48
CA THR A 113 -11.67 1.17 -10.65
C THR A 113 -13.17 1.48 -10.61
N SER A 114 -13.63 2.48 -11.37
CA SER A 114 -15.03 2.96 -11.35
C SER A 114 -15.49 3.34 -9.92
N GLY A 115 -14.58 3.92 -9.12
CA GLY A 115 -14.84 4.37 -7.76
C GLY A 115 -14.63 3.32 -6.66
N ALA A 116 -14.15 2.11 -6.97
CA ALA A 116 -13.87 1.11 -5.95
C ALA A 116 -12.63 1.45 -5.10
N ILE A 117 -11.67 2.23 -5.65
CA ILE A 117 -10.62 2.92 -4.90
C ILE A 117 -11.01 4.39 -4.79
N ASP A 118 -11.27 4.86 -3.58
CA ASP A 118 -11.78 6.20 -3.28
C ASP A 118 -11.23 6.67 -1.92
N PRO A 119 -10.55 7.82 -1.85
CA PRO A 119 -10.05 8.35 -0.56
C PRO A 119 -11.14 8.57 0.48
N CYS A 120 -12.38 8.82 0.09
CA CYS A 120 -13.50 9.01 1.02
C CYS A 120 -13.87 7.73 1.79
N VAL A 121 -13.28 6.57 1.46
CA VAL A 121 -13.40 5.30 2.21
C VAL A 121 -12.97 5.43 3.68
N GLY A 122 -12.27 6.51 4.04
CA GLY A 122 -11.88 6.81 5.41
C GLY A 122 -13.08 6.80 6.38
N GLU A 123 -14.26 7.24 5.93
CA GLU A 123 -15.48 7.18 6.72
C GLU A 123 -15.95 5.75 6.97
N ASP A 124 -15.91 4.89 5.93
CA ASP A 124 -16.27 3.48 6.07
C ASP A 124 -15.32 2.76 7.03
N LEU A 125 -14.01 3.03 6.93
CA LEU A 125 -13.01 2.47 7.84
C LEU A 125 -13.29 2.85 9.31
N ILE A 126 -13.65 4.13 9.56
CA ILE A 126 -14.00 4.61 10.89
C ILE A 126 -15.26 3.91 11.41
N ARG A 127 -16.33 3.81 10.60
CA ARG A 127 -17.57 3.12 10.96
C ARG A 127 -17.36 1.64 11.25
N LEU A 128 -16.41 1.02 10.57
CA LEU A 128 -16.02 -0.37 10.80
C LEU A 128 -15.06 -0.56 11.99
N GLY A 129 -14.68 0.54 12.67
CA GLY A 129 -13.85 0.50 13.88
C GLY A 129 -12.35 0.66 13.65
N TYR A 130 -11.92 0.89 12.40
CA TYR A 130 -10.53 1.25 12.12
C TYR A 130 -10.36 2.78 12.19
N ASP A 131 -10.71 3.33 13.34
CA ASP A 131 -10.64 4.75 13.68
C ASP A 131 -9.26 5.14 14.25
N ALA A 132 -9.09 6.42 14.60
CA ALA A 132 -7.84 6.95 15.15
C ALA A 132 -7.45 6.33 16.51
N SER A 133 -8.43 5.80 17.26
CA SER A 133 -8.20 5.11 18.54
C SER A 133 -7.96 3.61 18.36
N LEU A 134 -8.12 3.08 17.15
CA LEU A 134 -8.11 1.64 16.85
C LEU A 134 -9.11 0.88 17.72
N SER A 135 -10.34 1.39 17.80
CA SER A 135 -11.39 0.83 18.67
C SER A 135 -11.81 -0.57 18.25
N PHE A 136 -11.67 -0.89 16.96
CA PHE A 136 -12.13 -2.15 16.34
C PHE A 136 -13.59 -2.49 16.68
N THR A 137 -14.39 -1.43 16.83
CA THR A 137 -15.81 -1.53 17.16
C THR A 137 -16.64 -0.93 16.04
N VAL A 138 -17.48 -1.73 15.42
CA VAL A 138 -18.40 -1.28 14.35
C VAL A 138 -19.49 -0.39 14.96
N THR A 139 -19.74 0.76 14.35
CA THR A 139 -20.82 1.67 14.77
C THR A 139 -22.19 1.07 14.45
N GLN A 140 -23.22 1.41 15.25
CA GLN A 140 -24.56 0.84 15.08
C GLN A 140 -25.20 1.23 13.73
N ASP A 141 -24.86 2.39 13.20
CA ASP A 141 -25.36 2.93 11.94
C ASP A 141 -24.57 2.48 10.70
N ALA A 142 -23.48 1.72 10.88
CA ALA A 142 -22.64 1.28 9.77
C ALA A 142 -23.43 0.56 8.65
N PRO A 143 -24.36 -0.39 8.92
CA PRO A 143 -25.07 -1.09 7.85
C PRO A 143 -25.86 -0.16 6.92
N GLU A 144 -26.27 1.02 7.40
CA GLU A 144 -27.11 1.97 6.68
C GLU A 144 -26.30 3.01 5.91
N HIS A 145 -24.99 3.18 6.23
CA HIS A 145 -24.17 4.29 5.75
C HIS A 145 -22.85 3.89 5.08
N LEU A 146 -22.55 2.58 4.99
CA LEU A 146 -21.32 2.12 4.34
C LEU A 146 -21.37 2.28 2.81
N GLY A 147 -20.27 2.81 2.26
CA GLY A 147 -20.04 2.92 0.82
C GLY A 147 -20.82 4.00 0.09
N ALA A 148 -20.36 4.29 -1.11
CA ALA A 148 -20.97 5.27 -2.00
C ALA A 148 -22.46 4.94 -2.32
N LEU A 149 -22.82 3.65 -2.35
CA LEU A 149 -24.20 3.20 -2.61
C LEU A 149 -25.19 3.61 -1.52
N ARG A 150 -24.72 3.88 -0.31
CA ARG A 150 -25.56 4.34 0.83
C ARG A 150 -25.32 5.79 1.20
N GLY A 151 -24.84 6.58 0.24
CA GLY A 151 -24.76 8.04 0.38
C GLY A 151 -23.46 8.57 0.99
N ARG A 152 -22.44 7.75 1.25
CA ARG A 152 -21.10 8.25 1.61
C ARG A 152 -20.58 9.17 0.51
N ALA A 153 -19.90 10.24 0.89
CA ALA A 153 -19.22 11.15 -0.04
C ALA A 153 -18.25 10.41 -0.97
N VAL A 154 -18.10 10.91 -2.19
CA VAL A 154 -17.32 10.29 -3.27
C VAL A 154 -16.29 11.28 -3.81
N TRP A 155 -15.03 10.87 -3.92
CA TRP A 155 -13.92 11.70 -4.37
C TRP A 155 -14.20 12.46 -5.66
N GLY A 156 -14.62 11.78 -6.71
CA GLY A 156 -14.86 12.39 -8.02
C GLY A 156 -16.14 13.23 -8.13
N ARG A 157 -16.99 13.28 -7.08
CA ARG A 157 -18.26 14.00 -7.08
C ARG A 157 -18.33 15.10 -6.01
N ASP A 158 -17.88 14.80 -4.80
CA ASP A 158 -18.13 15.64 -3.63
C ASP A 158 -16.88 16.40 -3.18
N VAL A 159 -15.71 16.12 -3.78
CA VAL A 159 -14.48 16.88 -3.60
C VAL A 159 -14.14 17.61 -4.90
N THR A 160 -14.08 18.94 -4.85
CA THR A 160 -13.60 19.75 -5.97
C THR A 160 -12.10 20.00 -5.78
N ARG A 161 -11.32 19.65 -6.79
CA ARG A 161 -9.87 19.81 -6.75
C ARG A 161 -9.39 20.91 -7.69
N HIS A 162 -8.54 21.81 -7.18
CA HIS A 162 -7.81 22.83 -7.94
C HIS A 162 -6.32 22.73 -7.65
N GLY A 163 -5.59 21.95 -8.46
CA GLY A 163 -4.18 21.64 -8.18
C GLY A 163 -4.04 20.82 -6.88
N THR A 164 -3.48 21.44 -5.85
CA THR A 164 -3.36 20.86 -4.50
C THR A 164 -4.40 21.39 -3.51
N THR A 165 -5.29 22.29 -3.92
CA THR A 165 -6.38 22.76 -3.09
C THR A 165 -7.57 21.83 -3.23
N LEU A 166 -8.08 21.30 -2.11
CA LEU A 166 -9.31 20.53 -2.04
C LEU A 166 -10.42 21.37 -1.45
N VAL A 167 -11.57 21.40 -2.11
CA VAL A 167 -12.78 22.09 -1.65
C VAL A 167 -13.86 21.06 -1.35
N THR A 168 -14.42 21.13 -0.14
CA THR A 168 -15.52 20.26 0.32
C THR A 168 -16.69 21.14 0.79
N HIS A 169 -17.89 20.58 0.82
CA HIS A 169 -19.10 21.30 1.24
C HIS A 169 -19.67 20.76 2.56
N GLU A 170 -19.10 19.66 3.06
CA GLU A 170 -19.45 19.00 4.31
C GLU A 170 -18.20 18.32 4.90
N PRO A 171 -18.24 17.86 6.17
CA PRO A 171 -17.14 17.11 6.75
C PRO A 171 -16.88 15.83 5.95
N MET A 172 -15.61 15.54 5.66
CA MET A 172 -15.22 14.33 4.94
C MET A 172 -14.06 13.64 5.64
N GLN A 173 -14.16 12.32 5.77
CA GLN A 173 -13.09 11.48 6.31
C GLN A 173 -12.29 10.88 5.16
N LEU A 174 -11.11 11.44 4.90
CA LEU A 174 -10.23 10.98 3.84
C LEU A 174 -9.21 9.96 4.36
N ASP A 175 -8.93 8.95 3.55
CA ASP A 175 -7.83 7.97 3.76
C ASP A 175 -7.03 7.84 2.48
N PHE A 176 -5.75 8.16 2.56
CA PHE A 176 -4.81 8.02 1.45
C PHE A 176 -3.95 6.74 1.58
N GLY A 177 -4.38 5.75 2.36
CA GLY A 177 -3.62 4.55 2.68
C GLY A 177 -3.42 3.57 1.52
N ALA A 178 -4.24 3.64 0.46
CA ALA A 178 -4.14 2.70 -0.66
C ALA A 178 -2.84 2.84 -1.48
N CYS A 179 -2.27 4.05 -1.55
CA CYS A 179 -1.00 4.30 -2.25
C CYS A 179 -0.08 5.27 -1.49
N GLY A 180 -0.49 5.73 -0.32
CA GLY A 180 0.26 6.74 0.44
C GLY A 180 1.58 6.23 1.02
N LYS A 181 1.68 4.95 1.38
CA LYS A 181 2.94 4.38 1.86
C LYS A 181 3.97 4.34 0.73
N GLY A 182 3.58 3.80 -0.42
CA GLY A 182 4.41 3.77 -1.61
C GLY A 182 4.82 5.17 -2.07
N TYR A 183 3.94 6.15 -1.92
CA TYR A 183 4.25 7.53 -2.29
C TYR A 183 5.34 8.15 -1.39
N LEU A 184 5.28 7.95 -0.08
CA LEU A 184 6.35 8.38 0.81
C LEU A 184 7.66 7.67 0.49
N VAL A 185 7.64 6.38 0.17
CA VAL A 185 8.82 5.63 -0.27
C VAL A 185 9.47 6.28 -1.50
N ASP A 186 8.68 6.66 -2.51
CA ASP A 186 9.19 7.33 -3.70
C ASP A 186 9.80 8.71 -3.37
N LEU A 187 9.17 9.49 -2.49
CA LEU A 187 9.72 10.78 -2.05
C LEU A 187 11.05 10.62 -1.33
N LEU A 188 11.18 9.63 -0.45
CA LEU A 188 12.42 9.34 0.27
C LEU A 188 13.50 8.78 -0.66
N GLY A 189 13.12 7.94 -1.62
CA GLY A 189 14.04 7.41 -2.63
C GLY A 189 14.74 8.50 -3.45
N ARG A 190 14.06 9.61 -3.73
CA ARG A 190 14.64 10.77 -4.44
C ARG A 190 15.68 11.53 -3.63
N MET A 191 15.71 11.37 -2.32
CA MET A 191 16.70 12.02 -1.45
C MET A 191 17.99 11.20 -1.35
N LEU A 192 17.98 9.94 -1.79
CA LEU A 192 19.16 9.08 -1.78
C LEU A 192 20.11 9.42 -2.92
N GLN A 193 21.40 9.49 -2.58
CA GLN A 193 22.50 9.68 -3.53
C GLN A 193 23.28 8.38 -3.77
N SER A 194 22.88 7.30 -3.11
CA SER A 194 23.50 5.97 -3.22
C SER A 194 23.23 5.37 -4.60
N SER A 195 24.23 4.68 -5.16
CA SER A 195 24.09 4.01 -6.47
C SER A 195 23.24 2.74 -6.38
N GLN A 196 23.15 2.13 -5.19
CA GLN A 196 22.28 1.01 -4.91
C GLN A 196 21.55 1.22 -3.58
N PHE A 197 20.24 0.94 -3.58
CA PHE A 197 19.44 1.01 -2.37
C PHE A 197 18.20 0.12 -2.43
N VAL A 198 17.70 -0.22 -1.26
CA VAL A 198 16.37 -0.80 -1.04
C VAL A 198 15.68 -0.02 0.06
N ILE A 199 14.46 0.45 -0.21
CA ILE A 199 13.54 0.96 0.80
C ILE A 199 12.44 -0.06 0.99
N ASP A 200 12.17 -0.45 2.25
CA ASP A 200 11.08 -1.35 2.64
C ASP A 200 10.18 -0.65 3.66
N ALA A 201 8.95 -0.41 3.30
CA ALA A 201 7.91 0.18 4.14
C ALA A 201 6.78 -0.84 4.44
N GLY A 202 7.17 -2.00 5.00
CA GLY A 202 6.23 -3.03 5.42
C GLY A 202 5.59 -3.80 4.26
N GLY A 203 6.36 -4.06 3.21
CA GLY A 203 5.94 -4.78 2.00
C GLY A 203 5.81 -3.91 0.77
N ASP A 204 6.00 -2.59 0.90
CA ASP A 204 6.12 -1.66 -0.23
C ASP A 204 7.59 -1.38 -0.46
N LEU A 205 8.13 -1.97 -1.53
CA LEU A 205 9.56 -2.01 -1.82
C LEU A 205 9.90 -1.12 -3.02
N LEU A 206 10.87 -0.22 -2.83
CA LEU A 206 11.58 0.45 -3.92
C LEU A 206 13.01 -0.09 -3.99
N ILE A 207 13.38 -0.65 -5.14
CA ILE A 207 14.66 -1.32 -5.34
C ILE A 207 15.41 -0.64 -6.48
N HIS A 208 16.66 -0.28 -6.21
CA HIS A 208 17.64 0.16 -7.21
C HIS A 208 18.96 -0.57 -6.97
N ALA A 209 19.28 -1.55 -7.81
CA ALA A 209 20.42 -2.44 -7.63
C ALA A 209 20.99 -2.90 -8.97
N GLU A 210 22.31 -3.12 -9.02
CA GLU A 210 22.99 -3.63 -10.22
C GLU A 210 22.60 -5.08 -10.55
N GLN A 211 22.35 -5.90 -9.52
CA GLN A 211 21.94 -7.28 -9.63
C GLN A 211 20.62 -7.52 -8.93
N PRO A 212 19.78 -8.43 -9.40
CA PRO A 212 18.51 -8.71 -8.77
C PRO A 212 18.62 -9.04 -7.28
N ILE A 213 17.66 -8.56 -6.51
CA ILE A 213 17.45 -8.86 -5.10
C ILE A 213 16.30 -9.85 -5.03
N SER A 214 16.48 -10.91 -4.24
CA SER A 214 15.43 -11.90 -4.00
C SER A 214 14.48 -11.42 -2.91
N VAL A 215 13.21 -11.32 -3.26
CA VAL A 215 12.12 -10.90 -2.37
C VAL A 215 11.12 -12.04 -2.25
N ALA A 216 10.89 -12.51 -1.03
CA ALA A 216 9.90 -13.55 -0.80
C ALA A 216 8.47 -13.00 -0.93
N LEU A 217 7.64 -13.74 -1.62
CA LEU A 217 6.21 -13.53 -1.66
C LEU A 217 5.59 -14.27 -0.47
N GLU A 218 5.28 -13.53 0.59
CA GLU A 218 4.81 -14.07 1.88
C GLU A 218 3.46 -14.79 1.73
N ASP A 219 3.32 -15.94 2.38
CA ASP A 219 2.04 -16.63 2.46
C ASP A 219 1.11 -15.90 3.44
N PRO A 220 -0.09 -15.42 3.02
CA PRO A 220 -0.99 -14.68 3.89
C PRO A 220 -1.54 -15.49 5.06
N GLU A 221 -1.59 -16.82 4.97
CA GLU A 221 -2.05 -17.70 6.06
C GLU A 221 -0.93 -18.00 7.08
N ASP A 222 0.33 -17.97 6.63
CA ASP A 222 1.46 -18.28 7.50
C ASP A 222 2.69 -17.46 7.10
N GLN A 223 2.91 -16.36 7.80
CA GLN A 223 4.01 -15.42 7.57
C GLN A 223 5.41 -16.05 7.73
N SER A 224 5.50 -17.28 8.22
CA SER A 224 6.77 -18.05 8.25
C SER A 224 7.06 -18.79 6.94
N HIS A 225 6.16 -18.69 5.96
CA HIS A 225 6.26 -19.36 4.67
C HIS A 225 6.19 -18.36 3.51
N ALA A 226 6.72 -18.76 2.36
CA ALA A 226 6.59 -18.06 1.09
C ALA A 226 5.87 -18.92 0.05
N ILE A 227 5.18 -18.27 -0.88
CA ILE A 227 4.55 -18.90 -2.04
C ILE A 227 5.39 -18.77 -3.31
N GLY A 228 6.46 -18.00 -3.26
CA GLY A 228 7.38 -17.75 -4.36
C GLY A 228 8.49 -16.78 -3.99
N ILE A 229 9.40 -16.54 -4.92
CA ILE A 229 10.49 -15.58 -4.78
C ILE A 229 10.50 -14.67 -6.02
N ALA A 230 10.37 -13.36 -5.82
CA ALA A 230 10.58 -12.37 -6.87
C ALA A 230 12.06 -11.97 -6.95
N HIS A 231 12.56 -11.71 -8.17
CA HIS A 231 13.93 -11.29 -8.46
C HIS A 231 13.91 -9.93 -9.13
N ILE A 232 14.25 -8.88 -8.38
CA ILE A 232 14.08 -7.48 -8.80
C ILE A 232 15.40 -6.72 -8.69
N ALA A 233 15.84 -6.12 -9.80
CA ALA A 233 17.00 -5.22 -9.81
C ALA A 233 16.58 -3.77 -9.69
N ASN A 234 15.57 -3.32 -10.47
CA ASN A 234 15.16 -1.94 -10.52
C ASN A 234 13.63 -1.84 -10.67
N GLY A 235 13.01 -1.08 -9.79
CA GLY A 235 11.57 -0.85 -9.80
C GLY A 235 10.94 -0.99 -8.42
N ALA A 236 9.61 -1.03 -8.40
CA ALA A 236 8.84 -1.15 -7.17
C ALA A 236 8.02 -2.45 -7.15
N LEU A 237 8.05 -3.16 -6.03
CA LEU A 237 7.18 -4.30 -5.74
C LEU A 237 6.39 -3.99 -4.47
N CYS A 238 5.06 -3.94 -4.57
CA CYS A 238 4.20 -3.73 -3.42
C CYS A 238 3.25 -4.90 -3.23
N ALA A 239 2.94 -5.20 -1.97
CA ALA A 239 2.08 -6.30 -1.58
C ALA A 239 0.94 -5.82 -0.68
N SER A 240 -0.27 -6.32 -0.92
CA SER A 240 -1.43 -6.13 -0.06
C SER A 240 -2.00 -7.46 0.39
N ALA A 241 -2.40 -7.54 1.66
CA ALA A 241 -3.04 -8.71 2.23
C ALA A 241 -3.95 -8.34 3.41
N PRO A 242 -5.15 -8.94 3.55
CA PRO A 242 -6.02 -8.80 4.70
C PRO A 242 -5.34 -9.17 6.02
N SER A 243 -4.44 -10.15 6.01
CA SER A 243 -3.71 -10.64 7.17
C SER A 243 -2.88 -9.55 7.89
N ARG A 244 -2.55 -8.45 7.23
CA ARG A 244 -1.78 -7.35 7.80
C ARG A 244 -2.58 -6.50 8.80
N ARG A 245 -3.88 -6.30 8.53
CA ARG A 245 -4.78 -5.53 9.39
C ARG A 245 -6.19 -6.08 9.32
N HIS A 246 -6.55 -6.88 10.31
CA HIS A 246 -7.87 -7.49 10.44
C HIS A 246 -8.30 -7.51 11.92
N TRP A 247 -9.60 -7.54 12.13
CA TRP A 247 -10.22 -7.64 13.46
C TRP A 247 -11.53 -8.41 13.37
N ASN A 248 -11.97 -8.95 14.50
CA ASN A 248 -13.21 -9.68 14.58
C ASN A 248 -14.29 -8.82 15.23
N VAL A 249 -15.48 -8.79 14.63
CA VAL A 249 -16.66 -8.10 15.15
C VAL A 249 -17.71 -9.10 15.53
N ALA A 250 -18.23 -9.00 16.76
CA ALA A 250 -19.35 -9.83 17.22
C ALA A 250 -20.65 -9.32 16.58
N VAL A 251 -21.31 -10.19 15.81
CA VAL A 251 -22.66 -9.94 15.26
C VAL A 251 -23.71 -10.35 16.29
N ASN A 252 -23.43 -11.40 17.06
CA ASN A 252 -24.21 -11.87 18.18
C ASN A 252 -23.30 -12.69 19.11
N GLU A 253 -23.89 -13.27 20.21
CA GLU A 253 -23.11 -14.03 21.19
C GLU A 253 -22.36 -15.26 20.62
N ARG A 254 -22.69 -15.72 19.43
CA ARG A 254 -22.12 -16.93 18.80
C ARG A 254 -21.44 -16.71 17.48
N THR A 255 -21.61 -15.53 16.87
CA THR A 255 -21.13 -15.25 15.51
C THR A 255 -20.20 -14.05 15.52
N GLN A 256 -18.97 -14.26 15.05
CA GLN A 256 -18.02 -13.19 14.75
C GLN A 256 -17.78 -13.16 13.25
N ILE A 257 -17.62 -11.96 12.70
CA ILE A 257 -17.22 -11.72 11.31
C ILE A 257 -15.84 -11.09 11.31
N ALA A 258 -14.94 -11.65 10.51
CA ALA A 258 -13.64 -11.05 10.27
C ALA A 258 -13.80 -9.85 9.32
N ILE A 259 -13.28 -8.70 9.72
CA ILE A 259 -13.21 -7.48 8.94
C ILE A 259 -11.74 -7.15 8.71
N HIS A 260 -11.41 -6.55 7.60
CA HIS A 260 -10.08 -6.05 7.29
C HIS A 260 -10.15 -4.68 6.58
N HIS A 261 -9.01 -4.03 6.47
CA HIS A 261 -8.90 -2.65 5.99
C HIS A 261 -9.01 -2.47 4.46
N LEU A 262 -8.96 -3.55 3.68
CA LEU A 262 -9.08 -3.50 2.23
C LEU A 262 -10.57 -3.53 1.86
N LEU A 263 -11.14 -2.35 1.63
CA LEU A 263 -12.57 -2.18 1.37
C LEU A 263 -12.82 -1.88 -0.11
N ASN A 264 -13.96 -2.36 -0.62
CA ASN A 264 -14.53 -1.82 -1.84
C ASN A 264 -15.30 -0.54 -1.49
N ALA A 265 -14.84 0.62 -1.94
CA ALA A 265 -15.43 1.90 -1.60
C ALA A 265 -16.84 2.11 -2.18
N ILE A 266 -17.29 1.28 -3.12
CA ILE A 266 -18.64 1.34 -3.69
C ILE A 266 -19.68 0.90 -2.65
N ASP A 267 -19.45 -0.23 -1.99
CA ASP A 267 -20.38 -0.78 -0.98
C ASP A 267 -19.89 -0.61 0.47
N GLY A 268 -18.60 -0.20 0.65
CA GLY A 268 -17.96 0.00 1.94
C GLY A 268 -17.63 -1.29 2.68
N LEU A 269 -17.66 -2.44 2.00
CA LEU A 269 -17.43 -3.75 2.60
C LEU A 269 -16.01 -4.26 2.34
N PRO A 270 -15.47 -5.11 3.23
CA PRO A 270 -14.22 -5.80 3.00
C PRO A 270 -14.25 -6.60 1.69
N ALA A 271 -13.20 -6.46 0.88
CA ALA A 271 -13.02 -7.25 -0.32
C ALA A 271 -12.90 -8.74 0.05
N GLN A 272 -13.54 -9.59 -0.74
CA GLN A 272 -13.49 -11.04 -0.56
C GLN A 272 -12.79 -11.67 -1.77
N GLN A 273 -12.52 -12.96 -1.74
CA GLN A 273 -11.91 -13.75 -2.81
C GLN A 273 -10.39 -13.62 -2.96
N THR A 274 -9.78 -12.44 -2.75
CA THR A 274 -8.32 -12.26 -2.85
C THR A 274 -7.71 -12.27 -1.43
N GLU A 275 -6.73 -13.15 -1.20
CA GLU A 275 -6.01 -13.28 0.07
C GLU A 275 -4.68 -12.52 0.06
N ALA A 276 -4.07 -12.37 -1.11
CA ALA A 276 -2.88 -11.56 -1.28
C ALA A 276 -2.74 -11.10 -2.74
N SER A 277 -2.14 -9.95 -2.91
CA SER A 277 -1.79 -9.40 -4.22
C SER A 277 -0.38 -8.83 -4.20
N TRP A 278 0.28 -8.86 -5.34
CA TRP A 278 1.55 -8.21 -5.60
C TRP A 278 1.47 -7.48 -6.92
N ALA A 279 1.90 -6.23 -6.93
CA ALA A 279 2.04 -5.44 -8.15
C ALA A 279 3.49 -5.00 -8.31
N TYR A 280 4.02 -5.12 -9.52
CA TYR A 280 5.38 -4.70 -9.86
C TYR A 280 5.35 -3.66 -10.98
N ILE A 281 6.05 -2.56 -10.75
CA ILE A 281 6.33 -1.47 -11.70
C ILE A 281 7.83 -1.45 -11.98
N PRO A 282 8.27 -1.69 -13.22
CA PRO A 282 9.68 -1.60 -13.58
C PRO A 282 10.15 -0.13 -13.64
N ALA A 283 11.43 0.11 -13.35
CA ALA A 283 12.01 1.46 -13.37
C ALA A 283 11.94 2.16 -14.75
N ASN A 284 11.80 1.37 -15.84
CA ASN A 284 11.66 1.89 -17.21
C ASN A 284 10.18 2.00 -17.65
N ALA A 285 9.24 2.13 -16.72
CA ALA A 285 7.84 2.33 -17.02
C ALA A 285 7.62 3.53 -17.95
N THR A 286 6.71 3.39 -18.93
CA THR A 286 6.51 4.40 -19.97
C THR A 286 5.58 5.53 -19.54
N LEU A 287 4.64 5.25 -18.63
CA LEU A 287 3.72 6.25 -18.10
C LEU A 287 4.45 7.15 -17.09
N ASN A 288 4.33 8.47 -17.23
CA ASN A 288 5.02 9.44 -16.40
C ASN A 288 4.81 9.18 -14.90
N LEU A 289 3.59 8.97 -14.48
CA LEU A 289 3.27 8.74 -13.06
C LEU A 289 3.94 7.45 -12.53
N ALA A 290 3.88 6.35 -13.29
CA ALA A 290 4.51 5.08 -12.91
C ALA A 290 6.06 5.15 -12.95
N ARG A 291 6.62 5.95 -13.86
CA ARG A 291 8.07 6.19 -13.92
C ARG A 291 8.57 7.03 -12.76
N ASP A 292 7.81 8.10 -12.45
CA ASP A 292 8.23 9.08 -11.46
C ASP A 292 7.86 8.66 -10.02
N TYR A 293 6.81 7.84 -9.84
CA TYR A 293 6.33 7.35 -8.55
C TYR A 293 5.96 5.85 -8.61
N PRO A 294 6.94 4.98 -8.93
CA PRO A 294 6.66 3.56 -9.17
C PRO A 294 6.10 2.84 -7.95
N THR A 295 6.54 3.21 -6.73
CA THR A 295 6.09 2.56 -5.50
C THR A 295 4.67 2.97 -5.16
N ALA A 296 4.31 4.25 -5.33
CA ALA A 296 2.93 4.71 -5.14
C ALA A 296 1.96 4.00 -6.08
N VAL A 297 2.34 3.87 -7.37
CA VAL A 297 1.51 3.19 -8.37
C VAL A 297 1.40 1.69 -8.06
N ALA A 298 2.50 1.03 -7.67
CA ALA A 298 2.48 -0.38 -7.29
C ALA A 298 1.63 -0.65 -6.03
N ASP A 299 1.74 0.19 -4.97
CA ASP A 299 0.94 0.11 -3.74
C ASP A 299 -0.57 0.27 -4.05
N GLY A 300 -0.92 1.32 -4.83
CA GLY A 300 -2.29 1.54 -5.26
C GLY A 300 -2.87 0.39 -6.10
N LEU A 301 -2.07 -0.17 -7.01
CA LEU A 301 -2.49 -1.31 -7.83
C LEU A 301 -2.59 -2.61 -7.03
N ALA A 302 -1.68 -2.85 -6.08
CA ALA A 302 -1.79 -4.00 -5.18
C ALA A 302 -3.11 -3.94 -4.40
N THR A 303 -3.53 -2.76 -3.92
CA THR A 303 -4.84 -2.56 -3.29
C THR A 303 -5.99 -2.71 -4.30
N ALA A 304 -5.88 -2.14 -5.50
CA ALA A 304 -6.93 -2.17 -6.51
C ALA A 304 -7.23 -3.59 -7.04
N LEU A 305 -6.25 -4.50 -7.03
CA LEU A 305 -6.41 -5.90 -7.40
C LEU A 305 -7.39 -6.69 -6.50
N PHE A 306 -7.74 -6.15 -5.33
CA PHE A 306 -8.78 -6.73 -4.45
C PHE A 306 -10.21 -6.36 -4.88
N VAL A 307 -10.38 -5.22 -5.55
CA VAL A 307 -11.70 -4.60 -5.76
C VAL A 307 -12.03 -4.34 -7.23
N SER A 308 -11.13 -4.68 -8.15
CA SER A 308 -11.29 -4.41 -9.59
C SER A 308 -10.74 -5.52 -10.45
N ASP A 309 -11.34 -5.69 -11.64
CA ASP A 309 -10.83 -6.60 -12.65
C ASP A 309 -9.48 -6.10 -13.20
N VAL A 310 -8.53 -7.02 -13.33
CA VAL A 310 -7.19 -6.75 -13.86
C VAL A 310 -7.23 -6.13 -15.25
N ALA A 311 -8.10 -6.63 -16.13
CA ALA A 311 -8.20 -6.13 -17.51
C ALA A 311 -8.69 -4.67 -17.53
N GLN A 312 -9.47 -4.24 -16.55
CA GLN A 312 -9.88 -2.86 -16.38
C GLN A 312 -8.68 -1.98 -15.94
N LEU A 313 -7.91 -2.42 -14.96
CA LEU A 313 -6.71 -1.71 -14.48
C LEU A 313 -5.65 -1.58 -15.58
N GLN A 314 -5.44 -2.63 -16.37
CA GLN A 314 -4.46 -2.65 -17.48
C GLN A 314 -4.83 -1.76 -18.68
N ARG A 315 -6.03 -1.18 -18.73
CA ARG A 315 -6.36 -0.12 -19.71
C ARG A 315 -5.69 1.22 -19.36
N THR A 316 -5.41 1.45 -18.11
CA THR A 316 -4.86 2.71 -17.60
C THR A 316 -3.40 2.57 -17.17
N PHE A 317 -3.03 1.42 -16.60
CA PHE A 317 -1.70 1.20 -16.03
C PHE A 317 -0.98 0.04 -16.71
N ASP A 318 0.31 0.22 -16.98
CA ASP A 318 1.19 -0.86 -17.44
C ASP A 318 1.95 -1.42 -16.24
N PHE A 319 1.59 -2.64 -15.82
CA PHE A 319 2.15 -3.30 -14.66
C PHE A 319 2.08 -4.81 -14.78
N THR A 320 2.88 -5.49 -13.98
CA THR A 320 2.79 -6.95 -13.81
C THR A 320 2.33 -7.28 -12.39
N TYR A 321 1.68 -8.43 -12.23
CA TYR A 321 1.03 -8.77 -10.98
C TYR A 321 1.02 -10.27 -10.69
N ALA A 322 0.81 -10.60 -9.42
CA ALA A 322 0.33 -11.89 -8.95
C ALA A 322 -0.80 -11.69 -7.93
N THR A 323 -1.81 -12.55 -7.95
CA THR A 323 -2.88 -12.60 -6.94
C THR A 323 -3.08 -14.01 -6.46
N LEU A 324 -3.32 -14.19 -5.16
CA LEU A 324 -3.68 -15.44 -4.53
C LEU A 324 -5.12 -15.34 -4.03
N ASP A 325 -5.97 -16.30 -4.40
CA ASP A 325 -7.35 -16.35 -3.95
C ASP A 325 -7.55 -17.26 -2.71
N GLU A 326 -8.76 -17.22 -2.13
CA GLU A 326 -9.18 -18.05 -0.98
C GLU A 326 -9.07 -19.57 -1.24
N SER A 327 -9.13 -19.98 -2.51
CA SER A 327 -8.96 -21.38 -2.94
C SER A 327 -7.50 -21.75 -3.16
N ARG A 328 -6.56 -20.89 -2.78
CA ARG A 328 -5.12 -21.07 -2.99
C ARG A 328 -4.74 -21.19 -4.47
N GLN A 329 -5.51 -20.57 -5.36
CA GLN A 329 -5.18 -20.47 -6.76
C GLN A 329 -4.43 -19.16 -7.03
N ILE A 330 -3.38 -19.22 -7.85
CA ILE A 330 -2.65 -18.03 -8.24
C ILE A 330 -2.98 -17.64 -9.68
N ALA A 331 -3.28 -16.34 -9.86
CA ALA A 331 -3.25 -15.70 -11.16
C ALA A 331 -2.01 -14.82 -11.26
N VAL A 332 -1.27 -14.94 -12.36
CA VAL A 332 0.00 -14.23 -12.53
C VAL A 332 0.14 -13.73 -13.96
N SER A 333 0.59 -12.50 -14.14
CA SER A 333 0.91 -11.94 -15.45
C SER A 333 2.19 -12.58 -16.03
N ARG A 334 2.27 -12.64 -17.37
CA ARG A 334 3.32 -13.35 -18.09
C ARG A 334 4.74 -12.97 -17.70
N ASN A 335 4.99 -11.70 -17.39
CA ASN A 335 6.32 -11.16 -17.13
C ASN A 335 6.50 -10.75 -15.65
N PHE A 336 5.68 -11.27 -14.76
CA PHE A 336 5.88 -11.01 -13.34
C PHE A 336 7.21 -11.64 -12.87
N PRO A 337 8.10 -10.88 -12.22
CA PRO A 337 9.49 -11.29 -12.01
C PRO A 337 9.64 -12.24 -10.82
N ALA A 338 8.87 -13.34 -10.77
CA ALA A 338 8.92 -14.29 -9.66
C ALA A 338 8.88 -15.75 -10.11
N GLU A 339 9.57 -16.57 -9.33
CA GLU A 339 9.43 -18.03 -9.33
C GLU A 339 8.43 -18.44 -8.27
N LEU A 340 7.35 -19.12 -8.67
CA LEU A 340 6.27 -19.53 -7.79
C LEU A 340 6.41 -21.00 -7.40
N PHE A 341 6.18 -21.31 -6.12
CA PHE A 341 6.24 -22.67 -5.59
C PHE A 341 4.94 -23.42 -5.87
N LEU A 342 4.74 -23.85 -7.11
CA LEU A 342 3.56 -24.58 -7.53
C LEU A 342 3.61 -26.03 -7.05
N ARG A 343 2.49 -26.58 -6.56
CA ARG A 343 2.39 -28.02 -6.33
C ARG A 343 2.47 -28.73 -7.69
N SER A 344 3.32 -29.76 -7.77
CA SER A 344 3.23 -30.74 -8.87
C SER A 344 1.85 -31.39 -8.81
N ALA A 345 1.19 -31.41 -9.97
CA ALA A 345 -0.11 -32.06 -10.12
C ALA A 345 0.00 -33.57 -9.93
#